data_36fb0eaebaa81b6f7ce8a61197c2c10c
#
_entry.id   36fb0eaebaa81b6f7ce8a61197c2c10c
#
_cell.length_a   1.000
_cell.length_b   1.000
_cell.length_c   1.000
_cell.angle_alpha   90.00
_cell.angle_beta   90.00
_cell.angle_gamma   90.00
#
_symmetry.space_group_name_H-M   'P 1'
#
loop_
_entity.id
_entity.type
_entity.pdbx_description
1 polymer ?
#
loop_
_entity_poly.entity_id
_entity_poly.type
_entity_poly.pdbx_seq_one_letter_code
_entity_poly.pdbx_strand_id
1 'polypeptide(L)'
;LQINVAANRNLERSLTFTNADGSVDYESYEGEWGYSEWRAQAGMVLSWDKWRLNWQTRYLGAVAQDADAVDDFSDAFTFSDTCLGPPTDELCRDYAEADSYMIHSISLFYNEDNWSLGMGVRNLEDKAPPLADPSEITGVKSRAIGYGYDLMGRAFFLNASYNFDLGF
;
A
#
# COMPACT_ATOMS: atom_id res chain seq x y z
N LEU A 1 -4.07 -3.87 -27.52
CA LEU A 1 -3.55 -4.22 -26.20
C LEU A 1 -2.35 -3.33 -25.86
N GLN A 2 -2.37 -2.70 -24.71
CA GLN A 2 -1.24 -1.95 -24.17
C GLN A 2 -0.94 -2.50 -22.78
N ILE A 3 0.34 -2.70 -22.48
CA ILE A 3 0.82 -3.13 -21.16
C ILE A 3 1.88 -2.14 -20.72
N ASN A 4 1.82 -1.73 -19.47
CA ASN A 4 2.83 -0.89 -18.83
C ASN A 4 3.21 -1.49 -17.48
N VAL A 5 4.50 -1.46 -17.18
CA VAL A 5 5.04 -1.91 -15.89
C VAL A 5 6.07 -0.88 -15.44
N ALA A 6 5.98 -0.51 -14.18
CA ALA A 6 6.98 0.31 -13.52
C ALA A 6 7.33 -0.33 -12.18
N ALA A 7 8.61 -0.44 -11.89
CA ALA A 7 9.11 -0.92 -10.61
C ALA A 7 10.18 0.03 -10.10
N ASN A 8 10.24 0.20 -8.80
CA ASN A 8 11.22 1.00 -8.11
C ASN A 8 11.79 0.17 -6.96
N ARG A 9 13.11 0.21 -6.83
CA ARG A 9 13.82 -0.39 -5.70
C ARG A 9 14.55 0.71 -4.94
N ASN A 10 14.27 0.81 -3.64
CA ASN A 10 15.11 1.59 -2.74
C ASN A 10 16.37 0.76 -2.48
N LEU A 11 17.54 1.34 -2.72
CA LEU A 11 18.82 0.66 -2.50
C LEU A 11 19.44 1.07 -1.15
N GLU A 12 19.12 2.27 -0.70
CA GLU A 12 19.62 2.80 0.56
C GLU A 12 18.74 3.97 1.01
N ARG A 13 18.40 3.97 2.28
CA ARG A 13 17.76 5.09 2.97
C ARG A 13 18.32 5.15 4.37
N SER A 14 19.22 6.09 4.63
CA SER A 14 19.89 6.20 5.91
C SER A 14 19.98 7.63 6.41
N LEU A 15 20.12 7.78 7.71
CA LEU A 15 20.46 9.01 8.37
C LEU A 15 21.72 8.82 9.21
N THR A 16 22.52 9.86 9.28
CA THR A 16 23.73 9.91 10.11
C THR A 16 23.54 11.00 11.15
N PHE A 17 23.69 10.67 12.41
CA PHE A 17 23.59 11.60 13.53
C PHE A 17 24.96 11.77 14.16
N THR A 18 25.30 13.02 14.50
CA THR A 18 26.49 13.31 15.32
C THR A 18 26.03 13.65 16.72
N ASN A 19 26.41 12.84 17.66
CA ASN A 19 26.10 13.01 19.08
C ASN A 19 26.90 14.15 19.72
N ALA A 20 26.47 14.58 20.90
CA ALA A 20 27.12 15.65 21.63
C ALA A 20 28.55 15.31 22.07
N ASP A 21 28.89 14.03 22.16
CA ASP A 21 30.25 13.53 22.48
C ASP A 21 31.17 13.40 21.24
N GLY A 22 30.59 13.70 20.04
CA GLY A 22 31.31 13.62 18.76
C GLY A 22 31.24 12.21 18.12
N SER A 23 30.59 11.24 18.73
CA SER A 23 30.30 9.95 18.08
C SER A 23 29.34 10.14 16.93
N VAL A 24 29.39 9.24 15.95
CA VAL A 24 28.54 9.26 14.78
C VAL A 24 27.74 7.96 14.74
N ASP A 25 26.42 8.09 14.81
CA ASP A 25 25.49 6.97 14.65
C ASP A 25 24.93 6.96 13.24
N TYR A 26 24.80 5.78 12.71
CA TYR A 26 24.21 5.50 11.40
C TYR A 26 22.96 4.66 11.60
N GLU A 27 21.84 5.10 11.03
CA GLU A 27 20.56 4.42 11.09
C GLU A 27 20.04 4.20 9.67
N SER A 28 19.71 2.95 9.34
CA SER A 28 19.15 2.56 8.05
C SER A 28 17.63 2.41 8.17
N TYR A 29 16.90 2.93 7.20
CA TYR A 29 15.43 2.85 7.11
C TYR A 29 14.97 2.03 5.91
N GLU A 30 15.89 1.35 5.22
CA GLU A 30 15.55 0.53 4.07
C GLU A 30 14.76 -0.71 4.52
N GLY A 31 13.59 -0.93 3.91
CA GLY A 31 12.71 -2.02 4.30
C GLY A 31 11.75 -1.71 5.43
N GLU A 32 11.80 -0.50 6.00
CA GLU A 32 10.89 -0.07 7.05
C GLU A 32 9.58 0.54 6.52
N TRP A 33 8.67 0.85 7.46
CA TRP A 33 7.39 1.50 7.15
C TRP A 33 7.60 2.79 6.35
N GLY A 34 7.00 2.84 5.15
CA GLY A 34 7.15 3.95 4.22
C GLY A 34 8.36 3.83 3.28
N TYR A 35 9.30 2.97 3.58
CA TYR A 35 10.54 2.78 2.81
C TYR A 35 10.72 1.35 2.31
N SER A 36 9.62 0.65 2.02
CA SER A 36 9.62 -0.68 1.40
C SER A 36 10.67 -0.77 0.28
N GLU A 37 11.48 -1.83 0.31
CA GLU A 37 12.54 -2.05 -0.67
C GLU A 37 12.01 -2.04 -2.11
N TRP A 38 10.87 -2.66 -2.33
CA TRP A 38 10.27 -2.75 -3.65
C TRP A 38 8.89 -2.12 -3.71
N ARG A 39 8.67 -1.32 -4.76
CA ARG A 39 7.35 -0.82 -5.14
C ARG A 39 7.17 -1.04 -6.63
N ALA A 40 6.03 -1.55 -7.03
CA ALA A 40 5.72 -1.76 -8.44
C ALA A 40 4.27 -1.46 -8.76
N GLN A 41 4.03 -1.11 -10.01
CA GLN A 41 2.70 -1.01 -10.59
C GLN A 41 2.72 -1.61 -11.99
N ALA A 42 1.65 -2.32 -12.32
CA ALA A 42 1.42 -2.83 -13.66
C ALA A 42 0.04 -2.44 -14.13
N GLY A 43 -0.09 -2.17 -15.41
CA GLY A 43 -1.35 -1.85 -16.05
C GLY A 43 -1.50 -2.55 -17.39
N MET A 44 -2.72 -2.96 -17.69
CA MET A 44 -3.12 -3.50 -18.97
C MET A 44 -4.36 -2.77 -19.46
N VAL A 45 -4.32 -2.32 -20.72
CA VAL A 45 -5.47 -1.76 -21.42
C VAL A 45 -5.76 -2.59 -22.64
N LEU A 46 -6.94 -3.18 -22.70
CA LEU A 46 -7.44 -3.89 -23.86
C LEU A 46 -8.59 -3.09 -24.46
N SER A 47 -8.45 -2.71 -25.73
CA SER A 47 -9.48 -1.98 -26.47
C SER A 47 -9.93 -2.81 -27.67
N TRP A 48 -11.25 -2.91 -27.86
CA TRP A 48 -11.88 -3.57 -29.00
C TRP A 48 -13.19 -2.85 -29.33
N ASP A 49 -13.34 -2.45 -30.57
CA ASP A 49 -14.51 -1.67 -31.00
C ASP A 49 -14.73 -0.45 -30.08
N LYS A 50 -15.85 -0.37 -29.41
CA LYS A 50 -16.26 0.69 -28.50
C LYS A 50 -15.91 0.39 -27.03
N TRP A 51 -15.34 -0.76 -26.74
CA TRP A 51 -15.01 -1.21 -25.41
C TRP A 51 -13.56 -0.99 -25.03
N ARG A 52 -13.32 -0.66 -23.78
CA ARG A 52 -12.00 -0.58 -23.18
C ARG A 52 -12.01 -1.18 -21.78
N LEU A 53 -11.25 -2.24 -21.63
CA LEU A 53 -10.97 -2.88 -20.33
C LEU A 53 -9.63 -2.37 -19.81
N ASN A 54 -9.62 -1.87 -18.58
CA ASN A 54 -8.38 -1.53 -17.87
C ASN A 54 -8.24 -2.46 -16.67
N TRP A 55 -7.04 -2.96 -16.46
CA TRP A 55 -6.63 -3.65 -15.26
C TRP A 55 -5.38 -3.01 -14.71
N GLN A 56 -5.34 -2.79 -13.41
CA GLN A 56 -4.21 -2.20 -12.71
C GLN A 56 -3.86 -3.04 -11.48
N THR A 57 -2.57 -3.20 -11.27
CA THR A 57 -2.01 -3.84 -10.07
C THR A 57 -1.03 -2.89 -9.43
N ARG A 58 -1.09 -2.79 -8.09
CA ARG A 58 -0.11 -2.08 -7.28
C ARG A 58 0.47 -3.04 -6.26
N TYR A 59 1.79 -3.01 -6.13
CA TYR A 59 2.58 -3.83 -5.22
C TYR A 59 3.44 -2.97 -4.30
N LEU A 60 3.45 -3.31 -3.02
CA LEU A 60 4.38 -2.81 -2.02
C LEU A 60 5.09 -4.03 -1.42
N GLY A 61 6.41 -4.00 -1.34
CA GLY A 61 7.19 -5.04 -0.69
C GLY A 61 6.91 -5.11 0.80
N ALA A 62 7.32 -6.20 1.42
CA ALA A 62 7.31 -6.37 2.86
C ALA A 62 8.07 -5.22 3.55
N VAL A 63 7.70 -4.93 4.77
CA VAL A 63 8.34 -3.92 5.60
C VAL A 63 8.48 -4.42 7.03
N ALA A 64 9.50 -3.95 7.73
CA ALA A 64 9.70 -4.17 9.15
C ALA A 64 9.40 -2.90 9.95
N GLN A 65 9.22 -3.04 11.25
CA GLN A 65 9.11 -1.94 12.20
C GLN A 65 10.45 -1.20 12.30
N ASP A 66 11.48 -1.97 12.54
CA ASP A 66 12.87 -1.59 12.54
C ASP A 66 13.63 -2.73 11.82
N ALA A 67 14.29 -2.41 10.71
CA ALA A 67 14.96 -3.42 9.89
C ALA A 67 16.19 -4.02 10.57
N ASP A 68 16.82 -3.26 11.48
CA ASP A 68 18.04 -3.65 12.18
C ASP A 68 17.75 -4.36 13.51
N ALA A 69 16.50 -4.28 14.02
CA ALA A 69 16.11 -4.81 15.33
C ALA A 69 14.79 -5.60 15.30
N VAL A 70 14.52 -6.33 14.23
CA VAL A 70 13.29 -7.13 14.07
C VAL A 70 13.09 -8.11 15.21
N ASP A 71 14.14 -8.83 15.60
CA ASP A 71 14.07 -9.82 16.67
C ASP A 71 13.76 -9.17 18.04
N ASP A 72 14.34 -8.01 18.31
CA ASP A 72 14.12 -7.26 19.56
C ASP A 72 12.67 -6.77 19.67
N PHE A 73 12.07 -6.33 18.57
CA PHE A 73 10.67 -5.90 18.52
C PHE A 73 9.71 -7.08 18.59
N SER A 74 10.00 -8.20 17.95
CA SER A 74 9.21 -9.42 18.04
C SER A 74 9.13 -9.92 19.48
N ASP A 75 10.24 -9.87 20.20
CA ASP A 75 10.32 -10.31 21.59
C ASP A 75 9.64 -9.35 22.58
N ALA A 76 9.67 -8.04 22.30
CA ALA A 76 9.13 -7.01 23.20
C ALA A 76 7.63 -7.18 23.48
N PHE A 77 6.86 -7.67 22.53
CA PHE A 77 5.42 -7.88 22.68
C PHE A 77 5.06 -9.25 23.25
N THR A 78 5.94 -10.23 23.15
CA THR A 78 5.71 -11.59 23.64
C THR A 78 5.85 -11.69 25.16
N PHE A 79 6.63 -10.82 25.79
CA PHE A 79 6.97 -10.85 27.22
C PHE A 79 6.36 -9.72 28.05
N SER A 80 5.44 -8.94 27.50
CA SER A 80 4.76 -7.88 28.26
C SER A 80 3.84 -8.49 29.32
N ASP A 81 3.98 -8.07 30.58
CA ASP A 81 3.09 -8.45 31.70
C ASP A 81 1.62 -8.06 31.43
N THR A 82 1.37 -7.22 30.42
CA THR A 82 0.04 -6.80 29.99
C THR A 82 -0.51 -7.69 28.86
N CYS A 83 0.30 -8.58 28.32
CA CYS A 83 -0.11 -9.55 27.30
C CYS A 83 -0.71 -10.80 27.98
N LEU A 84 -2.01 -10.79 28.21
CA LEU A 84 -2.74 -11.90 28.83
C LEU A 84 -3.51 -12.78 27.84
N GLY A 85 -3.34 -12.56 26.54
CA GLY A 85 -4.11 -13.24 25.48
C GLY A 85 -3.30 -13.64 24.26
N PRO A 86 -3.94 -14.27 23.30
CA PRO A 86 -3.31 -14.61 22.03
C PRO A 86 -2.88 -13.33 21.26
N PRO A 87 -1.95 -13.42 20.31
CA PRO A 87 -1.37 -12.27 19.59
C PRO A 87 -2.37 -11.49 18.71
N THR A 88 -3.64 -11.57 19.00
CA THR A 88 -4.74 -10.83 18.36
C THR A 88 -5.22 -9.63 19.17
N ASP A 89 -4.79 -9.49 20.43
CA ASP A 89 -5.16 -8.36 21.29
C ASP A 89 -4.27 -7.14 21.00
N GLU A 90 -4.79 -5.93 21.18
CA GLU A 90 -4.08 -4.67 20.88
C GLU A 90 -2.76 -4.49 21.64
N LEU A 91 -2.59 -5.17 22.75
CA LEU A 91 -1.41 -5.09 23.62
C LEU A 91 -0.45 -6.29 23.47
N CYS A 92 -0.80 -7.29 22.67
CA CYS A 92 -0.06 -8.54 22.54
C CYS A 92 0.35 -8.81 21.10
N ARG A 93 0.68 -7.79 20.34
CA ARG A 93 0.89 -7.93 18.91
C ARG A 93 2.36 -7.92 18.58
N ASP A 94 2.81 -9.00 17.97
CA ASP A 94 4.02 -9.01 17.19
C ASP A 94 3.71 -8.49 15.77
N TYR A 95 3.92 -7.20 15.57
CA TYR A 95 3.83 -6.56 14.26
C TYR A 95 5.19 -6.02 13.81
N ALA A 96 6.25 -6.70 14.24
CA ALA A 96 7.59 -6.36 13.82
C ALA A 96 7.72 -6.35 12.29
N GLU A 97 6.93 -7.15 11.61
CA GLU A 97 6.95 -7.27 10.16
C GLU A 97 5.55 -7.20 9.55
N ALA A 98 5.48 -6.71 8.33
CA ALA A 98 4.29 -6.78 7.49
C ALA A 98 4.62 -7.39 6.14
N ASP A 99 3.85 -8.39 5.76
CA ASP A 99 3.95 -9.04 4.45
C ASP A 99 3.76 -8.06 3.31
N SER A 100 4.23 -8.45 2.14
CA SER A 100 3.99 -7.69 0.92
C SER A 100 2.49 -7.49 0.65
N TYR A 101 2.17 -6.32 0.13
CA TYR A 101 0.82 -5.89 -0.14
C TYR A 101 0.60 -5.70 -1.64
N MET A 102 -0.37 -6.40 -2.20
CA MET A 102 -0.73 -6.27 -3.60
C MET A 102 -2.25 -6.15 -3.73
N ILE A 103 -2.71 -5.20 -4.53
CA ILE A 103 -4.12 -4.99 -4.86
C ILE A 103 -4.33 -4.87 -6.36
N HIS A 104 -5.48 -5.33 -6.80
CA HIS A 104 -5.92 -5.24 -8.18
C HIS A 104 -7.15 -4.34 -8.32
N SER A 105 -7.22 -3.63 -9.44
CA SER A 105 -8.38 -2.83 -9.82
C SER A 105 -8.73 -3.13 -11.27
N ILE A 106 -10.02 -3.21 -11.57
CA ILE A 106 -10.53 -3.48 -12.91
C ILE A 106 -11.60 -2.47 -13.27
N SER A 107 -11.62 -2.02 -14.51
CA SER A 107 -12.68 -1.15 -15.01
C SER A 107 -12.98 -1.43 -16.47
N LEU A 108 -14.25 -1.31 -16.85
CA LEU A 108 -14.76 -1.48 -18.18
C LEU A 108 -15.46 -0.19 -18.63
N PHE A 109 -15.10 0.29 -19.80
CA PHE A 109 -15.69 1.46 -20.43
C PHE A 109 -16.31 1.07 -21.76
N TYR A 110 -17.46 1.68 -22.04
CA TYR A 110 -18.10 1.68 -23.35
C TYR A 110 -18.20 3.11 -23.85
N ASN A 111 -17.75 3.37 -25.07
CA ASN A 111 -17.70 4.71 -25.64
C ASN A 111 -18.47 4.75 -26.96
N GLU A 112 -19.41 5.68 -27.05
CA GLU A 112 -20.11 6.10 -28.25
C GLU A 112 -19.66 7.51 -28.65
N ASP A 113 -20.13 7.98 -29.80
CA ASP A 113 -19.73 9.30 -30.31
C ASP A 113 -20.05 10.43 -29.33
N ASN A 114 -21.25 10.38 -28.73
CA ASN A 114 -21.77 11.44 -27.88
C ASN A 114 -21.83 11.07 -26.38
N TRP A 115 -21.62 9.82 -26.01
CA TRP A 115 -21.69 9.40 -24.62
C TRP A 115 -20.71 8.30 -24.28
N SER A 116 -20.38 8.19 -23.01
CA SER A 116 -19.63 7.06 -22.50
C SER A 116 -20.16 6.59 -21.16
N LEU A 117 -20.00 5.31 -20.91
CA LEU A 117 -20.32 4.66 -19.65
C LEU A 117 -19.11 3.88 -19.17
N GLY A 118 -18.76 4.06 -17.90
CA GLY A 118 -17.67 3.34 -17.28
C GLY A 118 -18.06 2.79 -15.92
N MET A 119 -17.65 1.57 -15.62
CA MET A 119 -17.81 0.97 -14.32
C MET A 119 -16.53 0.25 -13.89
N GLY A 120 -16.34 0.12 -12.60
CA GLY A 120 -15.18 -0.61 -12.12
C GLY A 120 -15.19 -0.89 -10.63
N VAL A 121 -14.18 -1.65 -10.24
CA VAL A 121 -13.91 -2.04 -8.87
C VAL A 121 -12.46 -1.72 -8.55
N ARG A 122 -12.23 -1.01 -7.46
CA ARG A 122 -10.92 -0.80 -6.86
C ARG A 122 -10.75 -1.79 -5.72
N ASN A 123 -9.52 -2.25 -5.52
CA ASN A 123 -9.19 -3.25 -4.51
C ASN A 123 -10.13 -4.47 -4.60
N LEU A 124 -10.00 -5.21 -5.71
CA LEU A 124 -10.90 -6.31 -6.08
C LEU A 124 -11.02 -7.38 -5.00
N GLU A 125 -9.91 -7.66 -4.30
CA GLU A 125 -9.82 -8.66 -3.24
C GLU A 125 -10.31 -8.17 -1.88
N ASP A 126 -10.64 -6.86 -1.75
CA ASP A 126 -10.95 -6.21 -0.47
C ASP A 126 -9.82 -6.34 0.55
N LYS A 127 -8.58 -6.27 0.06
CA LYS A 127 -7.41 -6.46 0.89
C LYS A 127 -7.21 -5.26 1.81
N ALA A 128 -7.29 -5.50 3.10
CA ALA A 128 -7.04 -4.49 4.12
C ALA A 128 -5.54 -4.18 4.24
N PRO A 129 -5.14 -2.97 4.67
CA PRO A 129 -3.77 -2.70 5.06
C PRO A 129 -3.29 -3.68 6.13
N PRO A 130 -1.98 -3.98 6.16
CA PRO A 130 -1.43 -4.76 7.26
C PRO A 130 -1.65 -4.05 8.60
N LEU A 131 -1.57 -4.81 9.66
CA LEU A 131 -1.56 -4.28 11.01
C LEU A 131 -0.14 -3.78 11.32
N ALA A 132 -0.05 -2.79 12.18
CA ALA A 132 1.19 -2.18 12.60
C ALA A 132 1.05 -1.65 14.03
N ASP A 133 2.15 -1.49 14.73
CA ASP A 133 2.14 -0.89 16.05
C ASP A 133 1.84 0.62 15.94
N PRO A 134 0.78 1.12 16.57
CA PRO A 134 0.42 2.52 16.50
C PRO A 134 1.34 3.44 17.34
N SER A 135 2.23 2.90 18.18
CA SER A 135 3.20 3.69 18.93
C SER A 135 4.33 4.21 18.04
N GLU A 136 4.67 3.46 17.01
CA GLU A 136 5.82 3.72 16.14
C GLU A 136 5.42 4.32 14.79
N ILE A 137 4.19 4.11 14.35
CA ILE A 137 3.74 4.61 13.06
C ILE A 137 2.43 5.40 13.17
N THR A 138 2.16 6.25 12.19
CA THR A 138 0.84 6.87 12.05
C THR A 138 -0.18 5.80 11.65
N GLY A 139 -1.12 5.50 12.54
CA GLY A 139 -2.11 4.46 12.34
C GLY A 139 -3.49 4.78 12.90
N VAL A 140 -4.51 4.11 12.41
CA VAL A 140 -5.87 4.09 12.99
C VAL A 140 -6.29 2.65 13.19
N LYS A 141 -6.67 2.29 14.39
CA LYS A 141 -7.00 0.90 14.77
C LYS A 141 -5.92 -0.07 14.32
N SER A 142 -4.67 0.25 14.63
CA SER A 142 -3.48 -0.52 14.21
C SER A 142 -3.35 -0.74 12.70
N ARG A 143 -3.92 0.12 11.87
CA ARG A 143 -3.72 0.11 10.42
C ARG A 143 -2.84 1.27 10.01
N ALA A 144 -1.80 0.98 9.24
CA ALA A 144 -0.85 1.99 8.75
C ALA A 144 -1.53 3.00 7.83
N ILE A 145 -1.36 4.31 8.12
CA ILE A 145 -1.89 5.41 7.32
C ILE A 145 -0.74 6.15 6.64
N GLY A 146 -0.91 6.46 5.35
CA GLY A 146 0.07 7.31 4.63
C GLY A 146 1.22 6.55 4.00
N TYR A 147 1.34 5.26 4.21
CA TYR A 147 2.44 4.43 3.68
C TYR A 147 2.16 3.80 2.32
N GLY A 148 1.06 4.20 1.67
CA GLY A 148 0.69 3.71 0.33
C GLY A 148 -0.32 2.56 0.34
N TYR A 149 -0.82 2.15 1.48
CA TYR A 149 -1.89 1.15 1.60
C TYR A 149 -3.26 1.72 1.27
N ASP A 150 -4.18 0.87 0.80
CA ASP A 150 -5.56 1.26 0.53
C ASP A 150 -6.43 1.11 1.79
N LEU A 151 -6.77 2.24 2.40
CA LEU A 151 -7.59 2.30 3.61
C LEU A 151 -9.09 2.17 3.33
N MET A 152 -9.50 2.38 2.07
CA MET A 152 -10.92 2.40 1.71
C MET A 152 -11.51 1.01 1.51
N GLY A 153 -10.66 0.00 1.26
CA GLY A 153 -11.11 -1.33 0.88
C GLY A 153 -11.72 -1.36 -0.52
N ARG A 154 -12.56 -2.37 -0.77
CA ARG A 154 -13.23 -2.52 -2.06
C ARG A 154 -14.20 -1.37 -2.32
N ALA A 155 -14.02 -0.71 -3.46
CA ALA A 155 -14.90 0.38 -3.88
C ALA A 155 -15.38 0.16 -5.31
N PHE A 156 -16.69 0.30 -5.52
CA PHE A 156 -17.31 0.28 -6.84
C PHE A 156 -17.51 1.70 -7.32
N PHE A 157 -17.35 1.93 -8.61
CA PHE A 157 -17.66 3.20 -9.23
C PHE A 157 -18.43 3.04 -10.52
N LEU A 158 -19.22 4.04 -10.84
CA LEU A 158 -19.94 4.18 -12.09
C LEU A 158 -19.76 5.61 -12.60
N ASN A 159 -19.35 5.76 -13.84
CA ASN A 159 -19.20 7.05 -14.53
C ASN A 159 -20.07 7.04 -15.79
N ALA A 160 -20.78 8.13 -16.01
CA ALA A 160 -21.47 8.40 -17.26
C ALA A 160 -21.16 9.80 -17.73
N SER A 161 -20.89 9.97 -19.01
CA SER A 161 -20.71 11.28 -19.64
C SER A 161 -21.53 11.38 -20.91
N TYR A 162 -21.98 12.60 -21.20
CA TYR A 162 -22.70 12.93 -22.45
C TYR A 162 -22.23 14.29 -22.95
N ASN A 163 -21.85 14.34 -24.22
CA ASN A 163 -21.44 15.56 -24.89
C ASN A 163 -22.61 16.12 -25.70
N PHE A 164 -23.09 17.29 -25.33
CA PHE A 164 -24.13 18.02 -26.07
C PHE A 164 -23.47 18.80 -27.21
N ASP A 165 -23.92 18.57 -28.44
CA ASP A 165 -23.59 19.44 -29.54
C ASP A 165 -24.59 20.65 -29.50
N LEU A 166 -24.12 21.79 -29.02
CA LEU A 166 -24.94 23.00 -28.86
C LEU A 166 -25.03 23.85 -30.14
N GLY A 167 -24.57 23.35 -31.29
CA GLY A 167 -24.84 23.90 -32.62
C GLY A 167 -24.84 25.44 -32.72
N PHE A 168 -23.78 26.15 -32.21
CA PHE A 168 -23.61 27.59 -32.37
C PHE A 168 -22.88 27.90 -33.65
#